data_ef5333446f6a65bdd8f63f9247cdd2ad
#
_entry.id   ef5333446f6a65bdd8f63f9247cdd2ad
#
_cell.length_a   1.000
_cell.length_b   1.000
_cell.length_c   1.000
_cell.angle_alpha   90.00
_cell.angle_beta   90.00
_cell.angle_gamma   90.00
#
_symmetry.space_group_name_H-M   'P 1'
#
loop_
_entity.id
_entity.type
_entity.pdbx_description
1 polymer ?
#
loop_
_entity_poly.entity_id
_entity_poly.type
_entity_poly.pdbx_seq_one_letter_code
_entity_poly.pdbx_strand_id
1 'polypeptide(L)'
;MADFDLVVTGNLVLAERIVEDGFLAVSGGKIALTGQGTPPRARDTYDARGLWVLPGVIDGQVHAGSQANQEGLGHASRAAAAGGVTTMVDMPYDDPEPVWHGELLRHKIQQVERDCHVDAALYATISEAHGTSTIAGLIEAGACAFKFSTFEAAPGRFPRIDEDVLYDAFAQIAPSALACGVHNQMQELTRKNVARLLAAEDTGWDAFGRAHTPLIEHLATALVFELGALTGARAHVVHASLSRGFELCENYRAFGHKTSIETCVQYLMLNGEADMQRLGAKLKHYPPVRPQSEVELLWSHVAAGHCTFVSSDHVSWGLERKSNANIFKNSSGGPGLETLLPAFWTGCEERGISPTLVVRMLCDGPARHFWLRDRKGSLDVGADADIVVAEPGRFTFDASKSLSAVQWSSFDGREMRIRVGATFVRGQLAYDGEKIVNRAGHGRFLRPHVGAGRTAAGRPQ
;
A
#
# COMPACT_ATOMS: atom_id res chain seq x y z
N MET A 1 -3.29 -38.18 -17.08
CA MET A 1 -3.69 -37.27 -15.97
C MET A 1 -3.14 -35.92 -16.32
N ALA A 2 -3.78 -34.83 -15.92
CA ALA A 2 -3.23 -33.49 -16.07
C ALA A 2 -2.05 -33.33 -15.10
N ASP A 3 -0.94 -32.76 -15.59
CA ASP A 3 0.29 -32.62 -14.80
C ASP A 3 0.21 -31.45 -13.78
N PHE A 4 -0.69 -30.48 -14.03
CA PHE A 4 -0.87 -29.24 -13.24
C PHE A 4 -2.35 -28.92 -13.00
N ASP A 5 -2.61 -28.10 -11.99
CA ASP A 5 -3.96 -27.64 -11.65
C ASP A 5 -4.46 -26.57 -12.62
N LEU A 6 -3.60 -25.59 -12.93
CA LEU A 6 -3.89 -24.44 -13.78
C LEU A 6 -2.66 -24.10 -14.64
N VAL A 7 -2.91 -23.70 -15.88
CA VAL A 7 -1.92 -23.02 -16.72
C VAL A 7 -2.48 -21.66 -17.13
N VAL A 8 -1.68 -20.60 -16.98
CA VAL A 8 -1.96 -19.27 -17.48
C VAL A 8 -0.94 -18.93 -18.57
N THR A 9 -1.40 -18.51 -19.75
CA THR A 9 -0.53 -18.05 -20.86
C THR A 9 -0.65 -16.54 -21.02
N GLY A 10 0.42 -15.86 -21.47
CA GLY A 10 0.41 -14.40 -21.71
C GLY A 10 1.80 -13.79 -21.63
N ASN A 11 1.89 -12.48 -21.67
CA ASN A 11 3.15 -11.76 -21.51
C ASN A 11 3.47 -11.62 -20.02
N LEU A 12 4.43 -12.39 -19.50
CA LEU A 12 4.78 -12.39 -18.09
C LEU A 12 5.65 -11.17 -17.77
N VAL A 13 5.18 -10.30 -16.90
CA VAL A 13 5.93 -9.15 -16.41
C VAL A 13 6.61 -9.53 -15.10
N LEU A 14 7.94 -9.56 -15.11
CA LEU A 14 8.77 -9.83 -13.95
C LEU A 14 9.45 -8.53 -13.48
N ALA A 15 10.04 -8.53 -12.31
CA ALA A 15 10.76 -7.35 -11.78
C ALA A 15 11.93 -6.89 -12.66
N GLU A 16 12.57 -7.82 -13.40
CA GLU A 16 13.80 -7.59 -14.18
C GLU A 16 13.57 -7.61 -15.70
N ARG A 17 12.51 -8.29 -16.16
CA ARG A 17 12.27 -8.54 -17.58
C ARG A 17 10.81 -8.87 -17.89
N ILE A 18 10.48 -8.82 -19.18
CA ILE A 18 9.21 -9.31 -19.72
C ILE A 18 9.51 -10.61 -20.49
N VAL A 19 8.65 -11.63 -20.34
CA VAL A 19 8.68 -12.87 -21.11
C VAL A 19 7.45 -12.86 -22.00
N GLU A 20 7.63 -12.49 -23.26
CA GLU A 20 6.57 -12.49 -24.28
C GLU A 20 6.14 -13.92 -24.59
N ASP A 21 4.84 -14.14 -24.86
CA ASP A 21 4.26 -15.44 -25.12
C ASP A 21 4.68 -16.52 -24.09
N GLY A 22 4.76 -16.09 -22.84
CA GLY A 22 5.13 -16.96 -21.73
C GLY A 22 3.95 -17.76 -21.20
N PHE A 23 4.26 -18.68 -20.30
CA PHE A 23 3.28 -19.40 -19.51
C PHE A 23 3.78 -19.61 -18.08
N LEU A 24 2.84 -19.82 -17.18
CA LEU A 24 3.09 -20.36 -15.85
C LEU A 24 2.12 -21.50 -15.56
N ALA A 25 2.61 -22.52 -14.86
CA ALA A 25 1.82 -23.66 -14.43
C ALA A 25 1.78 -23.74 -12.91
N VAL A 26 0.61 -24.03 -12.38
CA VAL A 26 0.28 -24.04 -10.96
C VAL A 26 -0.01 -25.44 -10.47
N SER A 27 0.52 -25.81 -9.31
CA SER A 27 0.21 -27.04 -8.59
C SER A 27 0.10 -26.76 -7.11
N GLY A 28 -0.99 -27.18 -6.47
CA GLY A 28 -1.23 -27.00 -5.04
C GLY A 28 -1.25 -25.53 -4.60
N GLY A 29 -1.70 -24.62 -5.47
CA GLY A 29 -1.77 -23.19 -5.20
C GLY A 29 -0.43 -22.45 -5.31
N LYS A 30 0.63 -23.11 -5.80
CA LYS A 30 1.96 -22.53 -6.00
C LYS A 30 2.37 -22.59 -7.48
N ILE A 31 3.22 -21.63 -7.85
CA ILE A 31 3.86 -21.67 -9.18
C ILE A 31 4.84 -22.84 -9.20
N ALA A 32 4.58 -23.80 -10.06
CA ALA A 32 5.40 -25.01 -10.20
C ALA A 32 6.35 -24.93 -11.40
N LEU A 33 5.99 -24.17 -12.43
CA LEU A 33 6.79 -23.98 -13.63
C LEU A 33 6.49 -22.64 -14.28
N THR A 34 7.51 -21.99 -14.81
CA THR A 34 7.39 -20.85 -15.72
C THR A 34 8.22 -21.10 -16.97
N GLY A 35 7.73 -20.68 -18.14
CA GLY A 35 8.44 -20.91 -19.38
C GLY A 35 7.90 -20.10 -20.55
N GLN A 36 8.39 -20.42 -21.74
CA GLN A 36 7.99 -19.82 -23.02
C GLN A 36 7.74 -20.94 -24.03
N GLY A 37 6.87 -20.72 -25.02
CA GLY A 37 6.53 -21.71 -26.06
C GLY A 37 5.33 -22.57 -25.65
N THR A 38 5.37 -23.89 -25.93
CA THR A 38 4.22 -24.76 -25.71
C THR A 38 3.97 -25.02 -24.21
N PRO A 39 2.82 -24.59 -23.67
CA PRO A 39 2.51 -24.81 -22.26
C PRO A 39 2.25 -26.30 -21.97
N PRO A 40 2.51 -26.78 -20.75
CA PRO A 40 2.19 -28.14 -20.33
C PRO A 40 0.67 -28.36 -20.22
N ARG A 41 0.26 -29.62 -20.08
CA ARG A 41 -1.15 -29.97 -19.85
C ARG A 41 -1.56 -29.65 -18.41
N ALA A 42 -2.72 -29.03 -18.25
CA ALA A 42 -3.30 -28.75 -16.94
C ALA A 42 -4.78 -29.15 -16.93
N ARG A 43 -5.36 -29.22 -15.71
CA ARG A 43 -6.80 -29.42 -15.53
C ARG A 43 -7.58 -28.21 -16.06
N ASP A 44 -7.13 -27.02 -15.68
CA ASP A 44 -7.72 -25.74 -16.09
C ASP A 44 -6.69 -24.91 -16.87
N THR A 45 -7.16 -24.11 -17.82
CA THR A 45 -6.31 -23.22 -18.61
C THR A 45 -6.96 -21.84 -18.68
N TYR A 46 -6.18 -20.80 -18.42
CA TYR A 46 -6.58 -19.42 -18.63
C TYR A 46 -5.73 -18.82 -19.76
N ASP A 47 -6.39 -18.54 -20.88
CA ASP A 47 -5.73 -17.98 -22.07
C ASP A 47 -5.71 -16.45 -21.96
N ALA A 48 -4.53 -15.89 -21.63
CA ALA A 48 -4.24 -14.47 -21.60
C ALA A 48 -3.23 -14.05 -22.67
N ARG A 49 -3.18 -14.74 -23.83
CA ARG A 49 -2.29 -14.37 -24.94
C ARG A 49 -2.60 -12.95 -25.43
N GLY A 50 -1.54 -12.15 -25.58
CA GLY A 50 -1.63 -10.73 -25.91
C GLY A 50 -1.94 -9.83 -24.69
N LEU A 51 -2.24 -10.40 -23.54
CA LEU A 51 -2.46 -9.68 -22.28
C LEU A 51 -1.22 -9.71 -21.39
N TRP A 52 -1.21 -8.85 -20.38
CA TRP A 52 -0.17 -8.82 -19.36
C TRP A 52 -0.50 -9.75 -18.19
N VAL A 53 0.48 -10.53 -17.77
CA VAL A 53 0.40 -11.41 -16.60
C VAL A 53 1.42 -10.95 -15.58
N LEU A 54 0.97 -10.45 -14.44
CA LEU A 54 1.79 -9.92 -13.37
C LEU A 54 1.70 -10.80 -12.11
N PRO A 55 2.69 -10.74 -11.22
CA PRO A 55 2.48 -11.19 -9.84
C PRO A 55 1.33 -10.43 -9.20
N GLY A 56 0.66 -11.05 -8.24
CA GLY A 56 -0.34 -10.36 -7.43
C GLY A 56 0.22 -9.10 -6.78
N VAL A 57 -0.53 -8.01 -6.88
CA VAL A 57 -0.19 -6.73 -6.26
C VAL A 57 -0.28 -6.85 -4.74
N ILE A 58 0.65 -6.22 -4.04
CA ILE A 58 0.65 -6.06 -2.58
C ILE A 58 0.44 -4.58 -2.28
N ASP A 59 -0.71 -4.23 -1.73
CA ASP A 59 -0.94 -2.86 -1.25
C ASP A 59 -0.40 -2.73 0.17
N GLY A 60 0.68 -1.96 0.32
CA GLY A 60 1.42 -1.81 1.58
C GLY A 60 0.72 -0.96 2.63
N GLN A 61 -0.38 -0.28 2.28
CA GLN A 61 -1.09 0.62 3.19
C GLN A 61 -2.59 0.65 2.89
N VAL A 62 -3.36 -0.04 3.74
CA VAL A 62 -4.83 -0.13 3.66
C VAL A 62 -5.43 0.15 5.03
N HIS A 63 -6.51 0.91 5.11
CA HIS A 63 -7.22 1.25 6.33
C HIS A 63 -8.63 0.64 6.35
N ALA A 64 -8.75 -0.68 6.16
CA ALA A 64 -10.04 -1.37 6.07
C ALA A 64 -10.84 -1.34 7.39
N GLY A 65 -10.16 -1.42 8.53
CA GLY A 65 -10.78 -1.42 9.87
C GLY A 65 -11.01 -0.03 10.47
N SER A 66 -10.62 1.05 9.78
CA SER A 66 -10.62 2.41 10.37
C SER A 66 -11.98 3.08 10.41
N GLN A 67 -13.01 2.49 9.81
CA GLN A 67 -14.38 3.04 9.80
C GLN A 67 -15.35 1.99 10.32
N ALA A 68 -15.86 2.23 11.52
CA ALA A 68 -16.94 1.40 12.05
C ALA A 68 -18.15 1.40 11.11
N ASN A 69 -18.68 0.23 10.86
CA ASN A 69 -19.93 0.02 10.11
C ASN A 69 -19.92 0.47 8.63
N GLN A 70 -18.78 0.77 8.02
CA GLN A 70 -18.71 1.14 6.60
C GLN A 70 -18.18 0.02 5.72
N GLU A 71 -16.90 -0.33 5.83
CA GLU A 71 -16.30 -1.31 4.92
C GLU A 71 -15.86 -2.60 5.61
N GLY A 72 -14.86 -2.53 6.47
CA GLY A 72 -14.22 -3.69 7.07
C GLY A 72 -13.40 -4.53 6.07
N LEU A 73 -12.66 -5.50 6.60
CA LEU A 73 -11.71 -6.32 5.83
C LEU A 73 -12.37 -7.09 4.68
N GLY A 74 -13.61 -7.58 4.86
CA GLY A 74 -14.32 -8.34 3.84
C GLY A 74 -14.58 -7.52 2.58
N HIS A 75 -15.17 -6.33 2.70
CA HIS A 75 -15.43 -5.44 1.55
C HIS A 75 -14.15 -4.91 0.94
N ALA A 76 -13.19 -4.44 1.75
CA ALA A 76 -11.89 -4.00 1.25
C ALA A 76 -11.19 -5.09 0.43
N SER A 77 -11.29 -6.36 0.85
CA SER A 77 -10.70 -7.48 0.12
C SER A 77 -11.37 -7.78 -1.22
N ARG A 78 -12.64 -7.41 -1.41
CA ARG A 78 -13.34 -7.48 -2.70
C ARG A 78 -12.82 -6.40 -3.65
N ALA A 79 -12.74 -5.16 -3.17
CA ALA A 79 -12.14 -4.06 -3.93
C ALA A 79 -10.66 -4.34 -4.28
N ALA A 80 -9.92 -4.93 -3.34
CA ALA A 80 -8.55 -5.38 -3.55
C ALA A 80 -8.46 -6.37 -4.73
N ALA A 81 -9.25 -7.44 -4.70
CA ALA A 81 -9.25 -8.42 -5.80
C ALA A 81 -9.62 -7.80 -7.16
N ALA A 82 -10.59 -6.87 -7.20
CA ALA A 82 -10.96 -6.16 -8.42
C ALA A 82 -9.84 -5.23 -8.93
N GLY A 83 -9.01 -4.68 -8.03
CA GLY A 83 -7.83 -3.89 -8.36
C GLY A 83 -6.56 -4.69 -8.65
N GLY A 84 -6.61 -6.03 -8.65
CA GLY A 84 -5.42 -6.89 -8.82
C GLY A 84 -4.58 -7.05 -7.54
N VAL A 85 -5.06 -6.53 -6.40
CA VAL A 85 -4.39 -6.66 -5.11
C VAL A 85 -4.72 -8.03 -4.52
N THR A 86 -3.72 -8.89 -4.37
CA THR A 86 -3.84 -10.24 -3.80
C THR A 86 -3.40 -10.30 -2.35
N THR A 87 -2.74 -9.25 -1.87
CA THR A 87 -2.31 -9.11 -0.48
C THR A 87 -2.50 -7.66 -0.03
N MET A 88 -3.29 -7.48 1.02
CA MET A 88 -3.41 -6.19 1.72
C MET A 88 -2.49 -6.17 2.93
N VAL A 89 -1.83 -5.04 3.19
CA VAL A 89 -1.16 -4.79 4.46
C VAL A 89 -1.98 -3.76 5.22
N ASP A 90 -2.77 -4.25 6.17
CA ASP A 90 -3.79 -3.43 6.81
C ASP A 90 -3.26 -2.72 8.06
N MET A 91 -3.60 -1.43 8.17
CA MET A 91 -3.15 -0.53 9.22
C MET A 91 -3.85 -0.80 10.56
N PRO A 92 -3.22 -0.42 11.71
CA PRO A 92 -3.70 -0.81 13.02
C PRO A 92 -4.74 0.12 13.63
N TYR A 93 -5.13 1.21 12.95
CA TYR A 93 -6.00 2.23 13.53
C TYR A 93 -7.48 1.90 13.38
N ASP A 94 -7.87 0.73 13.82
CA ASP A 94 -9.23 0.23 13.78
C ASP A 94 -10.17 1.05 14.68
N ASP A 95 -11.43 1.06 14.33
CA ASP A 95 -12.51 1.62 15.13
C ASP A 95 -13.35 0.47 15.72
N PRO A 96 -13.66 0.44 17.02
CA PRO A 96 -13.46 1.50 18.00
C PRO A 96 -12.06 1.54 18.64
N GLU A 97 -11.23 0.51 18.46
CA GLU A 97 -9.97 0.37 19.18
C GLU A 97 -8.81 -0.05 18.27
N PRO A 98 -7.69 0.70 18.28
CA PRO A 98 -6.50 0.34 17.51
C PRO A 98 -5.89 -1.00 17.95
N VAL A 99 -5.13 -1.64 17.07
CA VAL A 99 -4.45 -2.93 17.32
C VAL A 99 -3.17 -2.68 18.12
N TRP A 100 -3.29 -2.50 19.44
CA TRP A 100 -2.18 -2.15 20.34
C TRP A 100 -1.76 -3.28 21.29
N HIS A 101 -2.44 -4.44 21.28
CA HIS A 101 -2.00 -5.64 22.03
C HIS A 101 -2.34 -6.94 21.27
N GLY A 102 -1.68 -8.04 21.69
CA GLY A 102 -1.72 -9.32 20.97
C GLY A 102 -3.11 -9.94 20.82
N GLU A 103 -4.06 -9.69 21.74
CA GLU A 103 -5.43 -10.24 21.63
C GLU A 103 -6.20 -9.54 20.52
N LEU A 104 -6.11 -8.20 20.40
CA LEU A 104 -6.72 -7.45 19.31
C LEU A 104 -6.14 -7.89 17.96
N LEU A 105 -4.82 -8.11 17.89
CA LEU A 105 -4.19 -8.62 16.67
C LEU A 105 -4.72 -10.03 16.32
N ARG A 106 -4.81 -10.94 17.28
CA ARG A 106 -5.40 -12.29 17.06
C ARG A 106 -6.87 -12.21 16.63
N HIS A 107 -7.65 -11.30 17.21
CA HIS A 107 -9.03 -11.08 16.79
C HIS A 107 -9.09 -10.61 15.32
N LYS A 108 -8.26 -9.67 14.93
CA LYS A 108 -8.18 -9.18 13.55
C LYS A 108 -7.71 -10.28 12.58
N ILE A 109 -6.78 -11.14 12.98
CA ILE A 109 -6.39 -12.34 12.21
C ILE A 109 -7.60 -13.24 11.93
N GLN A 110 -8.44 -13.51 12.94
CA GLN A 110 -9.67 -14.29 12.76
C GLN A 110 -10.65 -13.63 11.77
N GLN A 111 -10.72 -12.30 11.76
CA GLN A 111 -11.53 -11.58 10.78
C GLN A 111 -10.98 -11.76 9.36
N VAL A 112 -9.65 -11.69 9.17
CA VAL A 112 -9.02 -11.97 7.87
C VAL A 112 -9.40 -13.35 7.37
N GLU A 113 -9.24 -14.38 8.19
CA GLU A 113 -9.49 -15.78 7.81
C GLU A 113 -10.97 -16.11 7.61
N ARG A 114 -11.87 -15.34 8.21
CA ARG A 114 -13.32 -15.51 8.06
C ARG A 114 -13.89 -14.75 6.86
N ASP A 115 -13.43 -13.52 6.62
CA ASP A 115 -14.14 -12.55 5.78
C ASP A 115 -13.41 -12.20 4.49
N CYS A 116 -12.06 -12.36 4.42
CA CYS A 116 -11.30 -11.87 3.28
C CYS A 116 -11.36 -12.79 2.06
N HIS A 117 -11.33 -12.17 0.88
CA HIS A 117 -11.21 -12.80 -0.43
C HIS A 117 -9.76 -12.87 -0.91
N VAL A 118 -8.88 -12.02 -0.39
CA VAL A 118 -7.43 -11.97 -0.64
C VAL A 118 -6.67 -12.09 0.67
N ASP A 119 -5.36 -12.35 0.60
CA ASP A 119 -4.52 -12.50 1.79
C ASP A 119 -4.26 -11.14 2.47
N ALA A 120 -3.92 -11.17 3.76
CA ALA A 120 -3.58 -9.94 4.48
C ALA A 120 -2.43 -10.15 5.47
N ALA A 121 -1.54 -9.16 5.56
CA ALA A 121 -0.62 -8.95 6.67
C ALA A 121 -1.10 -7.74 7.50
N LEU A 122 -0.74 -7.68 8.77
CA LEU A 122 -1.32 -6.73 9.71
C LEU A 122 -0.24 -5.93 10.42
N TYR A 123 -0.40 -4.61 10.39
CA TYR A 123 0.35 -3.70 11.25
C TYR A 123 -0.15 -3.76 12.70
N ALA A 124 0.71 -3.38 13.62
CA ALA A 124 0.39 -3.10 15.00
C ALA A 124 0.76 -1.66 15.37
N THR A 125 0.29 -1.18 16.51
CA THR A 125 0.66 0.11 17.08
C THR A 125 0.84 -0.02 18.60
N ILE A 126 1.04 1.09 19.30
CA ILE A 126 1.02 1.18 20.77
C ILE A 126 -0.10 2.12 21.21
N SER A 127 -0.53 2.01 22.45
CA SER A 127 -1.46 2.95 23.05
C SER A 127 -0.75 3.93 23.97
N GLU A 128 -1.27 5.15 24.11
CA GLU A 128 -0.73 6.13 25.05
C GLU A 128 -0.69 5.59 26.50
N ALA A 129 -1.72 4.86 26.91
CA ALA A 129 -1.84 4.37 28.28
C ALA A 129 -0.83 3.24 28.63
N HIS A 130 -0.37 2.48 27.65
CA HIS A 130 0.47 1.29 27.87
C HIS A 130 1.88 1.41 27.31
N GLY A 131 2.15 2.47 26.55
CA GLY A 131 3.45 2.73 25.95
C GLY A 131 3.97 1.52 25.19
N THR A 132 5.23 1.16 25.40
CA THR A 132 5.92 0.08 24.67
C THR A 132 5.71 -1.33 25.26
N SER A 133 4.98 -1.46 26.38
CA SER A 133 4.88 -2.72 27.13
C SER A 133 4.26 -3.89 26.36
N THR A 134 3.49 -3.63 25.32
CA THR A 134 2.79 -4.64 24.51
C THR A 134 3.53 -5.07 23.23
N ILE A 135 4.64 -4.42 22.87
CA ILE A 135 5.38 -4.65 21.62
C ILE A 135 5.80 -6.13 21.46
N ALA A 136 6.36 -6.75 22.51
CA ALA A 136 6.80 -8.13 22.43
C ALA A 136 5.64 -9.09 22.11
N GLY A 137 4.48 -8.91 22.75
CA GLY A 137 3.29 -9.73 22.49
C GLY A 137 2.70 -9.50 21.08
N LEU A 138 2.82 -8.32 20.51
CA LEU A 138 2.41 -8.01 19.14
C LEU A 138 3.32 -8.68 18.12
N ILE A 139 4.64 -8.67 18.33
CA ILE A 139 5.62 -9.38 17.50
C ILE A 139 5.34 -10.89 17.54
N GLU A 140 5.13 -11.46 18.73
CA GLU A 140 4.80 -12.86 18.89
C GLU A 140 3.48 -13.24 18.21
N ALA A 141 2.46 -12.38 18.28
CA ALA A 141 1.18 -12.59 17.61
C ALA A 141 1.29 -12.52 16.07
N GLY A 142 2.35 -11.89 15.52
CA GLY A 142 2.68 -11.90 14.09
C GLY A 142 2.47 -10.58 13.38
N ALA A 143 2.55 -9.45 14.07
CA ALA A 143 2.60 -8.14 13.41
C ALA A 143 3.68 -8.12 12.33
N CYS A 144 3.37 -7.60 11.14
CA CYS A 144 4.33 -7.49 10.03
C CYS A 144 5.17 -6.22 10.09
N ALA A 145 4.69 -5.20 10.78
CA ALA A 145 5.33 -3.92 11.01
C ALA A 145 4.59 -3.17 12.12
N PHE A 146 5.16 -2.04 12.55
CA PHE A 146 4.52 -1.13 13.51
C PHE A 146 4.23 0.21 12.85
N LYS A 147 3.09 0.81 13.18
CA LYS A 147 2.67 2.12 12.71
C LYS A 147 2.57 3.10 13.88
N PHE A 148 3.20 4.25 13.71
CA PHE A 148 3.17 5.37 14.64
C PHE A 148 2.77 6.66 13.94
N SER A 149 2.57 7.73 14.71
CA SER A 149 2.31 9.06 14.19
C SER A 149 2.98 10.14 15.04
N THR A 150 3.56 11.13 14.40
CA THR A 150 4.02 12.38 15.03
C THR A 150 2.94 13.46 15.06
N PHE A 151 1.72 13.10 14.65
CA PHE A 151 0.54 13.98 14.58
C PHE A 151 -0.71 13.23 15.04
N GLU A 152 -1.54 13.87 15.86
CA GLU A 152 -2.84 13.35 16.26
C GLU A 152 -3.86 13.53 15.12
N ALA A 153 -4.13 12.47 14.38
CA ALA A 153 -5.10 12.47 13.29
C ALA A 153 -6.54 12.23 13.80
N ALA A 154 -6.71 11.44 14.85
CA ALA A 154 -7.98 11.19 15.53
C ALA A 154 -7.72 10.90 17.01
N PRO A 155 -8.28 11.70 17.94
CA PRO A 155 -8.08 11.52 19.38
C PRO A 155 -8.38 10.08 19.83
N GLY A 156 -7.51 9.51 20.65
CA GLY A 156 -7.64 8.15 21.21
C GLY A 156 -7.47 7.00 20.23
N ARG A 157 -7.78 7.19 18.93
CA ARG A 157 -7.70 6.16 17.92
C ARG A 157 -6.43 6.24 17.06
N PHE A 158 -6.04 7.45 16.68
CA PHE A 158 -4.80 7.71 15.92
C PHE A 158 -4.03 8.85 16.62
N PRO A 159 -3.46 8.56 17.83
CA PRO A 159 -2.79 9.56 18.62
C PRO A 159 -1.43 9.94 18.05
N ARG A 160 -0.96 11.13 18.41
CA ARG A 160 0.45 11.45 18.35
C ARG A 160 1.18 10.60 19.40
N ILE A 161 2.33 10.04 19.03
CA ILE A 161 3.26 9.40 19.97
C ILE A 161 4.41 10.38 20.21
N ASP A 162 4.74 10.65 21.45
CA ASP A 162 5.81 11.56 21.83
C ASP A 162 7.19 10.98 21.49
N GLU A 163 8.18 11.84 21.28
CA GLU A 163 9.48 11.48 20.73
C GLU A 163 10.28 10.51 21.62
N ASP A 164 10.15 10.61 22.95
CA ASP A 164 10.75 9.70 23.91
C ASP A 164 10.16 8.29 23.83
N VAL A 165 8.83 8.18 23.73
CA VAL A 165 8.12 6.92 23.56
C VAL A 165 8.41 6.31 22.18
N LEU A 166 8.52 7.12 21.13
CA LEU A 166 8.96 6.65 19.81
C LEU A 166 10.37 6.09 19.85
N TYR A 167 11.31 6.76 20.53
CA TYR A 167 12.67 6.28 20.70
C TYR A 167 12.70 4.90 21.38
N ASP A 168 11.99 4.74 22.49
CA ASP A 168 11.90 3.48 23.20
C ASP A 168 11.24 2.38 22.36
N ALA A 169 10.17 2.69 21.62
CA ALA A 169 9.51 1.76 20.72
C ALA A 169 10.45 1.30 19.59
N PHE A 170 11.17 2.22 18.95
CA PHE A 170 12.13 1.89 17.90
C PHE A 170 13.24 0.98 18.43
N ALA A 171 13.82 1.32 19.59
CA ALA A 171 14.86 0.51 20.23
C ALA A 171 14.37 -0.91 20.55
N GLN A 172 13.13 -1.05 21.04
CA GLN A 172 12.54 -2.33 21.38
C GLN A 172 12.17 -3.17 20.14
N ILE A 173 11.76 -2.54 19.04
CA ILE A 173 11.40 -3.23 17.78
C ILE A 173 12.64 -3.60 16.97
N ALA A 174 13.73 -2.84 17.04
CA ALA A 174 14.94 -3.01 16.23
C ALA A 174 15.46 -4.47 16.13
N PRO A 175 15.53 -5.27 17.22
CA PRO A 175 15.98 -6.67 17.16
C PRO A 175 15.08 -7.58 16.31
N SER A 176 13.79 -7.26 16.17
CA SER A 176 12.85 -8.03 15.36
C SER A 176 13.04 -7.84 13.86
N ALA A 177 13.77 -6.81 13.44
CA ALA A 177 13.91 -6.36 12.05
C ALA A 177 12.56 -6.02 11.36
N LEU A 178 11.49 -5.81 12.10
CA LEU A 178 10.24 -5.27 11.58
C LEU A 178 10.37 -3.77 11.32
N ALA A 179 9.59 -3.24 10.39
CA ALA A 179 9.61 -1.83 10.08
C ALA A 179 8.83 -1.01 11.13
N CYS A 180 9.34 0.19 11.43
CA CYS A 180 8.67 1.22 12.22
C CYS A 180 8.16 2.29 11.24
N GLY A 181 6.94 2.13 10.75
CA GLY A 181 6.26 3.07 9.84
C GLY A 181 5.73 4.27 10.61
N VAL A 182 5.98 5.48 10.10
CA VAL A 182 5.54 6.71 10.78
C VAL A 182 4.81 7.64 9.84
N HIS A 183 3.63 8.08 10.26
CA HIS A 183 2.96 9.25 9.69
C HIS A 183 3.72 10.51 10.14
N ASN A 184 4.44 11.10 9.20
CA ASN A 184 5.47 12.10 9.43
C ASN A 184 4.94 13.54 9.29
N GLN A 185 4.38 14.09 10.35
CA GLN A 185 3.83 15.44 10.34
C GLN A 185 4.10 16.18 11.66
N MET A 186 4.70 17.38 11.62
CA MET A 186 4.96 18.18 12.80
C MET A 186 3.67 18.82 13.33
N GLN A 187 3.19 18.33 14.46
CA GLN A 187 1.90 18.68 15.03
C GLN A 187 1.75 20.18 15.34
N GLU A 188 2.68 20.75 16.07
CA GLU A 188 2.54 22.13 16.57
C GLU A 188 2.60 23.15 15.42
N LEU A 189 3.44 22.91 14.41
CA LEU A 189 3.47 23.74 13.21
C LEU A 189 2.16 23.66 12.43
N THR A 190 1.61 22.45 12.29
CA THR A 190 0.31 22.24 11.64
C THR A 190 -0.81 22.94 12.38
N ARG A 191 -0.93 22.72 13.70
CA ARG A 191 -1.97 23.36 14.54
C ARG A 191 -1.91 24.89 14.46
N LYS A 192 -0.71 25.47 14.53
CA LYS A 192 -0.50 26.91 14.38
C LYS A 192 -0.98 27.43 13.03
N ASN A 193 -0.62 26.74 11.93
CA ASN A 193 -1.02 27.16 10.60
C ASN A 193 -2.53 27.05 10.39
N VAL A 194 -3.15 25.95 10.85
CA VAL A 194 -4.61 25.76 10.80
C VAL A 194 -5.32 26.86 11.60
N ALA A 195 -4.88 27.15 12.84
CA ALA A 195 -5.47 28.19 13.66
C ALA A 195 -5.41 29.58 13.01
N ARG A 196 -4.27 29.90 12.36
CA ARG A 196 -4.09 31.17 11.63
C ARG A 196 -5.06 31.28 10.43
N LEU A 197 -5.22 30.22 9.65
CA LEU A 197 -6.13 30.21 8.50
C LEU A 197 -7.59 30.28 8.94
N LEU A 198 -7.97 29.58 9.99
CA LEU A 198 -9.32 29.65 10.58
C LEU A 198 -9.63 31.04 11.09
N ALA A 199 -8.67 31.71 11.76
CA ALA A 199 -8.84 33.08 12.24
C ALA A 199 -8.98 34.12 11.11
N ALA A 200 -8.43 33.81 9.93
CA ALA A 200 -8.57 34.61 8.70
C ALA A 200 -9.79 34.20 7.86
N GLU A 201 -10.64 33.30 8.33
CA GLU A 201 -11.77 32.72 7.60
C GLU A 201 -11.36 32.06 6.26
N ASP A 202 -10.08 31.73 6.12
CA ASP A 202 -9.51 31.11 4.94
C ASP A 202 -9.63 29.57 5.04
N THR A 203 -10.75 29.05 4.56
CA THR A 203 -11.15 27.65 4.72
C THR A 203 -11.43 26.94 3.39
N GLY A 204 -11.06 27.54 2.26
CA GLY A 204 -11.21 26.97 0.93
C GLY A 204 -10.35 25.72 0.72
N TRP A 205 -10.54 25.07 -0.43
CA TRP A 205 -9.88 23.78 -0.73
C TRP A 205 -8.35 23.85 -0.63
N ASP A 206 -7.74 24.90 -1.12
CA ASP A 206 -6.28 25.12 -1.15
C ASP A 206 -5.70 25.54 0.23
N ALA A 207 -6.52 25.98 1.16
CA ALA A 207 -6.10 26.30 2.53
C ALA A 207 -5.47 25.10 3.24
N PHE A 208 -5.88 23.88 2.88
CA PHE A 208 -5.31 22.67 3.44
C PHE A 208 -3.82 22.53 3.09
N GLY A 209 -3.45 22.75 1.83
CA GLY A 209 -2.04 22.74 1.37
C GLY A 209 -1.21 23.83 2.06
N ARG A 210 -1.79 25.03 2.27
CA ARG A 210 -1.13 26.15 2.98
C ARG A 210 -0.96 25.89 4.48
N ALA A 211 -1.82 25.08 5.09
CA ALA A 211 -1.66 24.64 6.48
C ALA A 211 -0.52 23.61 6.62
N HIS A 212 -0.36 22.73 5.62
CA HIS A 212 0.58 21.61 5.62
C HIS A 212 1.78 21.90 4.71
N THR A 213 2.57 22.91 5.10
CA THR A 213 3.75 23.34 4.34
C THR A 213 4.80 22.21 4.23
N PRO A 214 5.68 22.25 3.22
CA PRO A 214 6.77 21.27 3.07
C PRO A 214 7.64 21.12 4.32
N LEU A 215 7.90 22.20 5.04
CA LEU A 215 8.69 22.18 6.28
C LEU A 215 8.14 21.19 7.33
N ILE A 216 6.82 21.07 7.42
CA ILE A 216 6.13 20.20 8.40
C ILE A 216 6.49 18.73 8.15
N GLU A 217 6.45 18.30 6.89
CA GLU A 217 6.78 16.92 6.49
C GLU A 217 8.28 16.68 6.55
N HIS A 218 9.12 17.62 6.09
CA HIS A 218 10.58 17.48 6.08
C HIS A 218 11.16 17.31 7.50
N LEU A 219 10.74 18.12 8.46
CA LEU A 219 11.24 18.02 9.84
C LEU A 219 10.81 16.69 10.48
N ALA A 220 9.58 16.25 10.26
CA ALA A 220 9.11 14.99 10.79
C ALA A 220 9.82 13.79 10.12
N THR A 221 10.10 13.86 8.80
CA THR A 221 10.89 12.85 8.08
C THR A 221 12.32 12.74 8.66
N ALA A 222 12.98 13.87 8.91
CA ALA A 222 14.31 13.88 9.52
C ALA A 222 14.29 13.27 10.92
N LEU A 223 13.30 13.61 11.75
CA LEU A 223 13.13 13.01 13.08
C LEU A 223 13.03 11.48 12.99
N VAL A 224 12.20 10.96 12.08
CA VAL A 224 11.99 9.51 11.92
C VAL A 224 13.30 8.80 11.56
N PHE A 225 14.06 9.35 10.63
CA PHE A 225 15.33 8.73 10.20
C PHE A 225 16.43 8.85 11.26
N GLU A 226 16.50 9.94 12.03
CA GLU A 226 17.38 10.05 13.17
C GLU A 226 17.08 9.02 14.26
N LEU A 227 15.80 8.83 14.60
CA LEU A 227 15.39 7.78 15.54
C LEU A 227 15.83 6.39 15.04
N GLY A 228 15.65 6.10 13.75
CA GLY A 228 16.10 4.85 13.15
C GLY A 228 17.62 4.68 13.20
N ALA A 229 18.37 5.74 12.90
CA ALA A 229 19.82 5.74 12.91
C ALA A 229 20.40 5.45 14.30
N LEU A 230 19.85 6.10 15.33
CA LEU A 230 20.30 5.98 16.72
C LEU A 230 19.90 4.63 17.36
N THR A 231 18.77 4.06 17.01
CA THR A 231 18.27 2.81 17.59
C THR A 231 18.64 1.56 16.79
N GLY A 232 19.07 1.72 15.54
CA GLY A 232 19.29 0.62 14.60
C GLY A 232 17.99 -0.01 14.05
N ALA A 233 16.83 0.61 14.32
CA ALA A 233 15.54 0.17 13.81
C ALA A 233 15.41 0.39 12.29
N ARG A 234 14.52 -0.36 11.65
CA ARG A 234 14.10 -0.12 10.26
C ARG A 234 13.07 1.02 10.24
N ALA A 235 13.58 2.26 10.20
CA ALA A 235 12.73 3.44 10.11
C ALA A 235 12.06 3.51 8.72
N HIS A 236 10.75 3.70 8.69
CA HIS A 236 9.97 3.77 7.48
C HIS A 236 9.07 5.02 7.48
N VAL A 237 9.22 5.85 6.47
CA VAL A 237 8.30 6.97 6.24
C VAL A 237 7.22 6.50 5.30
N VAL A 238 5.97 6.54 5.77
CA VAL A 238 4.80 6.14 4.97
C VAL A 238 4.27 7.32 4.15
N HIS A 239 3.59 7.04 3.04
CA HIS A 239 2.84 8.00 2.19
C HIS A 239 3.55 9.36 1.97
N ALA A 240 4.86 9.38 1.74
CA ALA A 240 5.61 10.61 1.50
C ALA A 240 5.10 11.36 0.26
N SER A 241 4.84 12.66 0.41
CA SER A 241 4.32 13.51 -0.66
C SER A 241 5.38 14.46 -1.24
N LEU A 242 6.60 14.44 -0.74
CA LEU A 242 7.68 15.37 -1.11
C LEU A 242 8.97 14.64 -1.45
N SER A 243 9.61 15.05 -2.57
CA SER A 243 10.87 14.53 -3.09
C SER A 243 12.02 14.61 -2.08
N ARG A 244 12.05 15.66 -1.28
CA ARG A 244 13.07 15.85 -0.23
C ARG A 244 13.13 14.70 0.77
N GLY A 245 12.01 14.02 1.04
CA GLY A 245 11.97 12.83 1.91
C GLY A 245 12.80 11.68 1.33
N PHE A 246 12.76 11.48 0.02
CA PHE A 246 13.56 10.45 -0.68
C PHE A 246 15.04 10.78 -0.69
N GLU A 247 15.42 12.05 -0.89
CA GLU A 247 16.82 12.49 -0.77
C GLU A 247 17.37 12.20 0.64
N LEU A 248 16.61 12.51 1.68
CA LEU A 248 16.99 12.20 3.06
C LEU A 248 17.14 10.70 3.27
N CYS A 249 16.19 9.90 2.78
CA CYS A 249 16.24 8.44 2.89
C CYS A 249 17.52 7.88 2.27
N GLU A 250 17.88 8.33 1.05
CA GLU A 250 19.11 7.89 0.37
C GLU A 250 20.37 8.30 1.13
N ASN A 251 20.41 9.51 1.71
CA ASN A 251 21.53 9.95 2.53
C ASN A 251 21.73 9.03 3.75
N TYR A 252 20.65 8.68 4.46
CA TYR A 252 20.75 7.75 5.59
C TYR A 252 21.13 6.33 5.15
N ARG A 253 20.65 5.86 4.00
CA ARG A 253 21.08 4.58 3.40
C ARG A 253 22.57 4.58 3.08
N ALA A 254 23.08 5.68 2.51
CA ALA A 254 24.50 5.82 2.20
C ALA A 254 25.40 5.78 3.45
N PHE A 255 24.88 6.19 4.62
CA PHE A 255 25.55 6.04 5.91
C PHE A 255 25.33 4.65 6.56
N GLY A 256 24.65 3.71 5.88
CA GLY A 256 24.46 2.34 6.36
C GLY A 256 23.25 2.15 7.28
N HIS A 257 22.37 3.16 7.41
CA HIS A 257 21.16 3.04 8.22
C HIS A 257 20.03 2.32 7.46
N LYS A 258 19.18 1.63 8.21
CA LYS A 258 18.06 0.83 7.66
C LYS A 258 16.83 1.70 7.46
N THR A 259 16.89 2.65 6.54
CA THR A 259 15.79 3.54 6.22
C THR A 259 15.01 3.08 4.99
N SER A 260 13.73 3.40 4.96
CA SER A 260 12.84 3.14 3.84
C SER A 260 11.76 4.21 3.74
N ILE A 261 11.21 4.41 2.55
CA ILE A 261 10.21 5.43 2.27
C ILE A 261 9.27 4.94 1.17
N GLU A 262 7.97 5.14 1.34
CA GLU A 262 6.97 4.89 0.30
C GLU A 262 6.29 6.19 -0.12
N THR A 263 5.66 6.15 -1.27
CA THR A 263 4.68 7.15 -1.71
C THR A 263 3.37 6.47 -2.09
N CYS A 264 2.32 7.26 -2.28
CA CYS A 264 1.04 6.73 -2.73
C CYS A 264 0.72 7.15 -4.16
N VAL A 265 -0.06 6.30 -4.84
CA VAL A 265 -0.41 6.52 -6.25
C VAL A 265 -1.09 7.86 -6.50
N GLN A 266 -1.86 8.39 -5.54
CA GLN A 266 -2.48 9.71 -5.66
C GLN A 266 -1.48 10.86 -5.69
N TYR A 267 -0.32 10.75 -5.04
CA TYR A 267 0.75 11.77 -5.11
C TYR A 267 1.54 11.73 -6.41
N LEU A 268 1.47 10.62 -7.13
CA LEU A 268 2.11 10.45 -8.43
C LEU A 268 1.20 10.82 -9.60
N MET A 269 -0.13 10.79 -9.40
CA MET A 269 -1.10 10.90 -10.51
C MET A 269 -2.04 12.10 -10.42
N LEU A 270 -2.13 12.74 -9.25
CA LEU A 270 -3.00 13.90 -9.00
C LEU A 270 -2.15 15.08 -8.53
N ASN A 271 -2.58 16.30 -8.83
CA ASN A 271 -1.88 17.50 -8.39
C ASN A 271 -2.78 18.44 -7.57
N GLY A 272 -2.15 19.21 -6.68
CA GLY A 272 -2.82 20.13 -5.76
C GLY A 272 -3.37 21.41 -6.42
N GLU A 273 -3.23 21.56 -7.72
CA GLU A 273 -3.68 22.72 -8.50
C GLU A 273 -4.97 22.41 -9.27
N ALA A 274 -4.85 21.83 -10.46
CA ALA A 274 -6.01 21.52 -11.32
C ALA A 274 -6.95 20.47 -10.69
N ASP A 275 -6.41 19.40 -10.09
CA ASP A 275 -7.24 18.38 -9.50
C ASP A 275 -7.93 18.87 -8.20
N MET A 276 -7.30 19.77 -7.43
CA MET A 276 -7.93 20.38 -6.26
C MET A 276 -9.17 21.18 -6.63
N GLN A 277 -9.13 21.94 -7.73
CA GLN A 277 -10.30 22.68 -8.20
C GLN A 277 -11.43 21.76 -8.66
N ARG A 278 -11.09 20.63 -9.27
CA ARG A 278 -12.06 19.65 -9.79
C ARG A 278 -12.67 18.78 -8.69
N LEU A 279 -11.87 18.36 -7.71
CA LEU A 279 -12.22 17.34 -6.71
C LEU A 279 -12.59 17.93 -5.35
N GLY A 280 -12.11 19.15 -5.03
CA GLY A 280 -12.35 19.77 -3.73
C GLY A 280 -11.92 18.86 -2.59
N ALA A 281 -12.81 18.67 -1.61
CA ALA A 281 -12.53 17.84 -0.43
C ALA A 281 -12.25 16.37 -0.73
N LYS A 282 -12.65 15.84 -1.88
CA LYS A 282 -12.28 14.46 -2.30
C LYS A 282 -10.76 14.30 -2.45
N LEU A 283 -10.04 15.40 -2.73
CA LEU A 283 -8.56 15.39 -2.84
C LEU A 283 -7.86 15.63 -1.49
N LYS A 284 -8.59 15.78 -0.39
CA LYS A 284 -7.96 15.94 0.93
C LYS A 284 -7.34 14.63 1.39
N HIS A 285 -6.00 14.57 1.41
CA HIS A 285 -5.18 13.49 1.96
C HIS A 285 -4.20 14.05 3.00
N TYR A 286 -3.73 13.22 3.91
CA TYR A 286 -2.63 13.52 4.81
C TYR A 286 -1.40 12.68 4.41
N PRO A 287 -0.30 13.28 3.94
CA PRO A 287 -0.07 14.70 3.59
C PRO A 287 -0.96 15.18 2.42
N PRO A 288 -1.01 16.52 2.15
CA PRO A 288 -1.75 17.02 0.99
C PRO A 288 -1.09 16.62 -0.33
N VAL A 289 -1.89 16.47 -1.38
CA VAL A 289 -1.40 16.36 -2.76
C VAL A 289 -0.68 17.65 -3.14
N ARG A 290 0.47 17.54 -3.79
CA ARG A 290 1.40 18.63 -4.05
C ARG A 290 1.25 19.21 -5.46
N PRO A 291 1.87 20.37 -5.78
CA PRO A 291 1.90 20.92 -7.12
C PRO A 291 2.52 19.96 -8.16
N GLN A 292 2.20 20.17 -9.45
CA GLN A 292 2.70 19.31 -10.54
C GLN A 292 4.22 19.17 -10.55
N SER A 293 4.96 20.22 -10.21
CA SER A 293 6.42 20.19 -10.15
C SER A 293 6.94 19.16 -9.15
N GLU A 294 6.26 18.99 -8.03
CA GLU A 294 6.62 17.99 -7.01
C GLU A 294 6.23 16.57 -7.46
N VAL A 295 5.10 16.43 -8.16
CA VAL A 295 4.69 15.14 -8.76
C VAL A 295 5.78 14.59 -9.68
N GLU A 296 6.38 15.45 -10.55
CA GLU A 296 7.45 15.01 -11.45
C GLU A 296 8.76 14.67 -10.73
N LEU A 297 9.08 15.38 -9.65
CA LEU A 297 10.22 15.03 -8.79
C LEU A 297 10.00 13.69 -8.09
N LEU A 298 8.79 13.41 -7.59
CA LEU A 298 8.45 12.10 -7.01
C LEU A 298 8.61 10.98 -8.03
N TRP A 299 8.14 11.16 -9.27
CA TRP A 299 8.34 10.20 -10.36
C TRP A 299 9.81 9.95 -10.65
N SER A 300 10.65 10.98 -10.59
CA SER A 300 12.10 10.83 -10.77
C SER A 300 12.71 9.92 -9.71
N HIS A 301 12.30 10.06 -8.44
CA HIS A 301 12.74 9.18 -7.35
C HIS A 301 12.21 7.75 -7.50
N VAL A 302 10.95 7.57 -7.90
CA VAL A 302 10.37 6.24 -8.15
C VAL A 302 11.11 5.53 -9.29
N ALA A 303 11.35 6.22 -10.40
CA ALA A 303 12.08 5.66 -11.55
C ALA A 303 13.53 5.33 -11.22
N ALA A 304 14.19 6.12 -10.39
CA ALA A 304 15.56 5.89 -9.91
C ALA A 304 15.68 4.73 -8.89
N GLY A 305 14.55 4.21 -8.38
CA GLY A 305 14.56 3.12 -7.38
C GLY A 305 14.79 3.60 -5.94
N HIS A 306 14.66 4.89 -5.66
CA HIS A 306 14.78 5.44 -4.29
C HIS A 306 13.53 5.14 -3.46
N CYS A 307 12.37 4.94 -4.10
CA CYS A 307 11.13 4.52 -3.48
C CYS A 307 11.18 3.03 -3.14
N THR A 308 10.75 2.66 -1.95
CA THR A 308 10.70 1.26 -1.50
C THR A 308 9.54 0.51 -2.16
N PHE A 309 8.36 1.13 -2.21
CA PHE A 309 7.16 0.65 -2.90
C PHE A 309 6.14 1.80 -3.04
N VAL A 310 5.09 1.56 -3.81
CA VAL A 310 3.95 2.47 -3.97
C VAL A 310 2.71 1.80 -3.42
N SER A 311 1.89 2.54 -2.65
CA SER A 311 0.66 2.06 -2.01
C SER A 311 -0.55 2.90 -2.38
N SER A 312 -1.74 2.52 -1.92
CA SER A 312 -2.97 3.29 -2.14
C SER A 312 -3.31 4.25 -1.01
N ASP A 313 -2.93 3.93 0.22
CA ASP A 313 -3.46 4.56 1.44
C ASP A 313 -5.00 4.56 1.43
N HIS A 314 -5.59 3.43 1.06
CA HIS A 314 -7.03 3.25 0.91
C HIS A 314 -7.78 3.53 2.21
N VAL A 315 -8.75 4.44 2.13
CA VAL A 315 -9.68 4.79 3.22
C VAL A 315 -11.08 4.97 2.63
N SER A 316 -12.06 4.20 3.09
CA SER A 316 -13.42 4.17 2.54
C SER A 316 -14.40 5.12 3.26
N TRP A 317 -14.08 6.42 3.34
CA TRP A 317 -15.02 7.41 3.87
C TRP A 317 -16.24 7.59 2.98
N GLY A 318 -17.44 7.65 3.57
CA GLY A 318 -18.63 8.09 2.86
C GLY A 318 -18.54 9.55 2.40
N LEU A 319 -19.22 9.91 1.31
CA LEU A 319 -19.15 11.25 0.71
C LEU A 319 -19.62 12.36 1.65
N GLU A 320 -20.48 12.06 2.63
CA GLU A 320 -20.93 13.02 3.65
C GLU A 320 -19.74 13.58 4.46
N ARG A 321 -18.67 12.81 4.59
CA ARG A 321 -17.44 13.22 5.27
C ARG A 321 -16.45 14.00 4.37
N LYS A 322 -16.82 14.20 3.10
CA LYS A 322 -16.01 14.86 2.05
C LYS A 322 -16.77 16.03 1.40
N SER A 323 -17.85 16.53 2.01
CA SER A 323 -18.76 17.50 1.39
C SER A 323 -18.85 18.86 2.10
N ASN A 324 -18.08 19.08 3.16
CA ASN A 324 -18.11 20.33 3.90
C ASN A 324 -17.30 21.42 3.14
N ALA A 325 -17.87 22.62 2.99
CA ALA A 325 -17.21 23.75 2.34
C ALA A 325 -15.93 24.18 3.06
N ASN A 326 -15.86 24.05 4.39
CA ASN A 326 -14.64 24.25 5.16
C ASN A 326 -13.77 22.99 5.04
N ILE A 327 -12.63 23.10 4.34
CA ILE A 327 -11.73 21.97 4.10
C ILE A 327 -11.26 21.26 5.38
N PHE A 328 -11.07 22.01 6.47
CA PHE A 328 -10.59 21.47 7.75
C PHE A 328 -11.61 20.55 8.44
N LYS A 329 -12.90 20.66 8.09
CA LYS A 329 -13.98 19.82 8.64
C LYS A 329 -14.21 18.51 7.86
N ASN A 330 -13.50 18.29 6.76
CA ASN A 330 -13.59 17.04 5.99
C ASN A 330 -12.59 16.00 6.49
N SER A 331 -12.93 14.73 6.37
CA SER A 331 -12.00 13.61 6.61
C SER A 331 -10.91 13.56 5.55
N SER A 332 -9.73 13.07 5.92
CA SER A 332 -8.60 12.85 5.00
C SER A 332 -8.57 11.41 4.50
N GLY A 333 -8.03 11.19 3.29
CA GLY A 333 -7.99 9.89 2.62
C GLY A 333 -9.17 9.64 1.70
N GLY A 334 -9.07 8.60 0.88
CA GLY A 334 -10.07 8.17 -0.07
C GLY A 334 -9.84 6.74 -0.57
N PRO A 335 -10.82 6.14 -1.27
CA PRO A 335 -10.66 4.78 -1.81
C PRO A 335 -9.58 4.73 -2.89
N GLY A 336 -8.73 3.70 -2.86
CA GLY A 336 -7.57 3.56 -3.76
C GLY A 336 -7.28 2.12 -4.22
N LEU A 337 -7.84 1.08 -3.58
CA LEU A 337 -7.53 -0.32 -3.88
C LEU A 337 -7.75 -0.71 -5.35
N GLU A 338 -8.86 -0.32 -5.95
CA GLU A 338 -9.16 -0.64 -7.35
C GLU A 338 -8.38 0.22 -8.36
N THR A 339 -7.79 1.33 -7.91
CA THR A 339 -7.08 2.27 -8.79
C THR A 339 -5.57 2.21 -8.67
N LEU A 340 -5.02 1.52 -7.67
CA LEU A 340 -3.57 1.44 -7.44
C LEU A 340 -2.82 0.93 -8.69
N LEU A 341 -3.13 -0.27 -9.17
CA LEU A 341 -2.47 -0.84 -10.34
C LEU A 341 -2.78 -0.07 -11.62
N PRO A 342 -4.06 0.19 -11.98
CA PRO A 342 -4.36 0.90 -13.22
C PRO A 342 -3.77 2.31 -13.30
N ALA A 343 -3.82 3.08 -12.22
CA ALA A 343 -3.28 4.44 -12.20
C ALA A 343 -1.74 4.45 -12.24
N PHE A 344 -1.08 3.59 -11.46
CA PHE A 344 0.38 3.53 -11.48
C PHE A 344 0.92 3.03 -12.82
N TRP A 345 0.29 2.01 -13.42
CA TRP A 345 0.61 1.56 -14.77
C TRP A 345 0.47 2.69 -15.79
N THR A 346 -0.66 3.40 -15.74
CA THR A 346 -0.92 4.55 -16.64
C THR A 346 0.18 5.59 -16.52
N GLY A 347 0.58 5.95 -15.30
CA GLY A 347 1.65 6.91 -15.07
C GLY A 347 3.02 6.44 -15.58
N CYS A 348 3.32 5.14 -15.48
CA CYS A 348 4.52 4.55 -16.10
C CYS A 348 4.48 4.64 -17.62
N GLU A 349 3.37 4.25 -18.26
CA GLU A 349 3.22 4.26 -19.70
C GLU A 349 3.31 5.68 -20.28
N GLU A 350 2.67 6.67 -19.64
CA GLU A 350 2.73 8.09 -20.02
C GLU A 350 4.16 8.65 -20.02
N ARG A 351 5.06 8.06 -19.20
CA ARG A 351 6.47 8.46 -19.07
C ARG A 351 7.45 7.56 -19.82
N GLY A 352 6.94 6.57 -20.58
CA GLY A 352 7.77 5.59 -21.29
C GLY A 352 8.58 4.68 -20.35
N ILE A 353 8.10 4.48 -19.13
CA ILE A 353 8.74 3.62 -18.11
C ILE A 353 8.28 2.18 -18.32
N SER A 354 9.23 1.24 -18.29
CA SER A 354 8.96 -0.19 -18.47
C SER A 354 7.95 -0.73 -17.43
N PRO A 355 7.01 -1.62 -17.81
CA PRO A 355 6.13 -2.32 -16.89
C PRO A 355 6.85 -3.11 -15.78
N THR A 356 8.13 -3.43 -15.95
CA THR A 356 8.94 -4.04 -14.87
C THR A 356 9.00 -3.19 -13.62
N LEU A 357 8.90 -1.85 -13.75
CA LEU A 357 8.83 -0.97 -12.58
C LEU A 357 7.53 -1.17 -11.79
N VAL A 358 6.42 -1.46 -12.48
CA VAL A 358 5.14 -1.78 -11.80
C VAL A 358 5.31 -2.98 -10.88
N VAL A 359 5.94 -4.06 -11.37
CA VAL A 359 6.20 -5.24 -10.56
C VAL A 359 7.16 -4.94 -9.41
N ARG A 360 8.21 -4.14 -9.65
CA ARG A 360 9.12 -3.73 -8.57
C ARG A 360 8.42 -2.94 -7.48
N MET A 361 7.56 -1.99 -7.84
CA MET A 361 6.94 -1.06 -6.89
C MET A 361 5.68 -1.61 -6.22
N LEU A 362 4.90 -2.43 -6.93
CA LEU A 362 3.61 -2.92 -6.41
C LEU A 362 3.64 -4.40 -5.97
N CYS A 363 4.71 -5.15 -6.29
CA CYS A 363 4.76 -6.57 -5.97
C CYS A 363 6.04 -6.92 -5.18
N ASP A 364 7.22 -6.85 -5.78
CA ASP A 364 8.50 -7.29 -5.18
C ASP A 364 8.94 -6.37 -4.01
N GLY A 365 8.83 -5.05 -4.17
CA GLY A 365 9.22 -4.06 -3.16
C GLY A 365 8.47 -4.23 -1.84
N PRO A 366 7.12 -4.20 -1.82
CA PRO A 366 6.37 -4.43 -0.60
C PRO A 366 6.56 -5.85 -0.06
N ALA A 367 6.68 -6.88 -0.92
CA ALA A 367 6.97 -8.25 -0.46
C ALA A 367 8.27 -8.33 0.33
N ARG A 368 9.34 -7.67 -0.14
CA ARG A 368 10.62 -7.58 0.59
C ARG A 368 10.51 -6.76 1.86
N HIS A 369 9.81 -5.64 1.79
CA HIS A 369 9.67 -4.73 2.92
C HIS A 369 8.98 -5.41 4.11
N PHE A 370 7.92 -6.18 3.87
CA PHE A 370 7.13 -6.85 4.89
C PHE A 370 7.55 -8.30 5.17
N TRP A 371 8.71 -8.74 4.68
CA TRP A 371 9.22 -10.09 4.87
C TRP A 371 8.27 -11.20 4.35
N LEU A 372 7.65 -10.96 3.18
CA LEU A 372 6.73 -11.88 2.51
C LEU A 372 7.31 -12.45 1.20
N ARG A 373 8.55 -12.08 0.83
CA ARG A 373 9.14 -12.37 -0.49
C ARG A 373 9.39 -13.85 -0.76
N ASP A 374 9.43 -14.68 0.26
CA ASP A 374 9.49 -16.13 0.15
C ASP A 374 8.22 -16.75 -0.45
N ARG A 375 7.10 -16.01 -0.43
CA ARG A 375 5.80 -16.49 -0.89
C ARG A 375 5.10 -15.56 -1.87
N LYS A 376 5.29 -14.25 -1.77
CA LYS A 376 4.50 -13.22 -2.45
C LYS A 376 5.36 -12.32 -3.34
N GLY A 377 4.72 -11.60 -4.26
CA GLY A 377 5.33 -10.53 -5.03
C GLY A 377 6.20 -10.97 -6.20
N SER A 378 6.13 -12.24 -6.62
CA SER A 378 6.81 -12.73 -7.82
C SER A 378 6.08 -13.88 -8.51
N LEU A 379 6.47 -14.16 -9.76
CA LEU A 379 6.07 -15.36 -10.49
C LEU A 379 7.17 -16.46 -10.47
N ASP A 380 8.01 -16.45 -9.43
CA ASP A 380 9.06 -17.46 -9.28
C ASP A 380 8.49 -18.83 -8.88
N VAL A 381 9.15 -19.89 -9.31
CA VAL A 381 8.78 -21.25 -8.90
C VAL A 381 8.87 -21.37 -7.38
N GLY A 382 7.82 -21.90 -6.77
CA GLY A 382 7.65 -22.05 -5.33
C GLY A 382 6.87 -20.90 -4.64
N ALA A 383 6.71 -19.75 -5.31
CA ALA A 383 5.84 -18.68 -4.80
C ALA A 383 4.37 -19.10 -4.83
N ASP A 384 3.54 -18.48 -4.01
CA ASP A 384 2.10 -18.62 -4.10
C ASP A 384 1.63 -18.14 -5.48
N ALA A 385 0.70 -18.87 -6.11
CA ALA A 385 0.21 -18.53 -7.44
C ALA A 385 -0.79 -17.36 -7.39
N ASP A 386 -0.30 -16.21 -6.95
CA ASP A 386 -1.01 -14.94 -6.96
C ASP A 386 -0.72 -14.25 -8.29
N ILE A 387 -1.75 -14.15 -9.13
CA ILE A 387 -1.59 -13.76 -10.52
C ILE A 387 -2.64 -12.71 -10.87
N VAL A 388 -2.21 -11.66 -11.56
CA VAL A 388 -3.08 -10.66 -12.16
C VAL A 388 -2.97 -10.76 -13.67
N VAL A 389 -4.10 -10.93 -14.34
CA VAL A 389 -4.20 -10.76 -15.79
C VAL A 389 -4.75 -9.37 -16.05
N ALA A 390 -4.01 -8.58 -16.80
CA ALA A 390 -4.35 -7.20 -17.07
C ALA A 390 -4.45 -6.92 -18.58
N GLU A 391 -5.54 -6.31 -18.98
CA GLU A 391 -5.91 -6.00 -20.36
C GLU A 391 -5.37 -4.63 -20.75
N PRO A 392 -4.50 -4.52 -21.77
CA PRO A 392 -4.06 -3.22 -22.27
C PRO A 392 -5.21 -2.52 -23.01
N GLY A 393 -5.29 -1.21 -22.89
CA GLY A 393 -6.30 -0.42 -23.58
C GLY A 393 -6.68 0.82 -22.76
N ARG A 394 -7.44 1.71 -23.40
CA ARG A 394 -7.95 2.92 -22.75
C ARG A 394 -9.36 2.66 -22.24
N PHE A 395 -9.60 2.97 -20.98
CA PHE A 395 -10.91 2.97 -20.38
C PHE A 395 -11.03 4.11 -19.36
N THR A 396 -12.25 4.57 -19.13
CA THR A 396 -12.53 5.57 -18.09
C THR A 396 -12.90 4.83 -16.81
N PHE A 397 -12.21 5.14 -15.70
CA PHE A 397 -12.56 4.57 -14.40
C PHE A 397 -13.91 5.14 -13.94
N ASP A 398 -14.84 4.26 -13.62
CA ASP A 398 -16.20 4.56 -13.17
C ASP A 398 -16.37 4.08 -11.72
N ALA A 399 -16.21 5.00 -10.78
CA ALA A 399 -16.26 4.69 -9.35
C ALA A 399 -17.66 4.22 -8.89
N SER A 400 -18.72 4.46 -9.67
CA SER A 400 -20.05 3.96 -9.34
C SER A 400 -20.17 2.44 -9.41
N LYS A 401 -19.21 1.77 -10.09
CA LYS A 401 -19.10 0.31 -10.23
C LYS A 401 -18.12 -0.31 -9.25
N SER A 402 -17.51 0.49 -8.38
CA SER A 402 -16.54 0.00 -7.38
C SER A 402 -17.14 -1.08 -6.48
N LEU A 403 -16.32 -2.08 -6.15
CA LEU A 403 -16.64 -3.12 -5.17
C LEU A 403 -16.29 -2.74 -3.73
N SER A 404 -15.72 -1.54 -3.51
CA SER A 404 -15.61 -0.92 -2.19
C SER A 404 -16.99 -0.59 -1.64
N ALA A 405 -17.13 -0.47 -0.34
CA ALA A 405 -18.37 -0.05 0.30
C ALA A 405 -18.80 1.38 -0.08
N VAL A 406 -17.89 2.17 -0.63
CA VAL A 406 -18.14 3.53 -1.08
C VAL A 406 -17.90 3.65 -2.59
N GLN A 407 -18.84 4.29 -3.28
CA GLN A 407 -18.86 4.39 -4.73
C GLN A 407 -18.40 5.77 -5.20
N TRP A 408 -17.20 6.16 -4.78
CA TRP A 408 -16.51 7.36 -5.25
C TRP A 408 -14.99 7.12 -5.24
N SER A 409 -14.25 7.91 -6.01
CA SER A 409 -12.79 7.92 -6.00
C SER A 409 -12.27 9.28 -6.46
N SER A 410 -11.06 9.66 -6.04
CA SER A 410 -10.35 10.80 -6.62
C SER A 410 -9.96 10.56 -8.09
N PHE A 411 -10.00 9.32 -8.53
CA PHE A 411 -9.73 8.91 -9.92
C PHE A 411 -10.99 8.74 -10.78
N ASP A 412 -12.18 9.01 -10.24
CA ASP A 412 -13.42 8.90 -11.00
C ASP A 412 -13.40 9.77 -12.27
N GLY A 413 -13.82 9.19 -13.40
CA GLY A 413 -13.80 9.83 -14.70
C GLY A 413 -12.40 9.91 -15.36
N ARG A 414 -11.34 9.39 -14.75
CA ARG A 414 -9.98 9.43 -15.29
C ARG A 414 -9.74 8.30 -16.29
N GLU A 415 -9.05 8.61 -17.39
CA GLU A 415 -8.61 7.60 -18.36
C GLU A 415 -7.46 6.78 -17.77
N MET A 416 -7.58 5.47 -17.87
CA MET A 416 -6.57 4.47 -17.51
C MET A 416 -6.13 3.70 -18.75
N ARG A 417 -4.90 3.17 -18.74
CA ARG A 417 -4.26 2.47 -19.88
C ARG A 417 -4.28 0.95 -19.73
N ILE A 418 -4.74 0.46 -18.61
CA ILE A 418 -4.83 -0.97 -18.32
C ILE A 418 -6.05 -1.23 -17.42
N ARG A 419 -6.68 -2.38 -17.61
CA ARG A 419 -7.78 -2.87 -16.76
C ARG A 419 -7.45 -4.26 -16.21
N VAL A 420 -7.82 -4.51 -14.97
CA VAL A 420 -7.73 -5.86 -14.38
C VAL A 420 -8.82 -6.74 -15.00
N GLY A 421 -8.41 -7.77 -15.74
CA GLY A 421 -9.30 -8.75 -16.36
C GLY A 421 -9.52 -9.99 -15.50
N ALA A 422 -8.52 -10.40 -14.70
CA ALA A 422 -8.66 -11.46 -13.73
C ALA A 422 -7.65 -11.35 -12.60
N THR A 423 -8.04 -11.82 -11.41
CA THR A 423 -7.16 -11.93 -10.25
C THR A 423 -7.26 -13.32 -9.66
N PHE A 424 -6.10 -13.98 -9.51
CA PHE A 424 -5.99 -15.28 -8.86
C PHE A 424 -5.25 -15.15 -7.53
N VAL A 425 -5.76 -15.79 -6.52
CA VAL A 425 -5.12 -15.90 -5.19
C VAL A 425 -4.81 -17.37 -4.94
N ARG A 426 -3.54 -17.70 -4.84
CA ARG A 426 -3.04 -19.08 -4.72
C ARG A 426 -3.65 -20.02 -5.76
N GLY A 427 -3.64 -19.58 -7.03
CA GLY A 427 -4.13 -20.35 -8.18
C GLY A 427 -5.65 -20.47 -8.28
N GLN A 428 -6.42 -19.93 -7.37
CA GLN A 428 -7.87 -19.86 -7.44
C GLN A 428 -8.32 -18.49 -7.96
N LEU A 429 -9.19 -18.47 -8.95
CA LEU A 429 -9.77 -17.25 -9.48
C LEU A 429 -10.59 -16.56 -8.36
N ALA A 430 -10.24 -15.31 -8.06
CA ALA A 430 -10.93 -14.48 -7.07
C ALA A 430 -11.83 -13.43 -7.71
N TYR A 431 -11.38 -12.85 -8.83
CA TYR A 431 -12.11 -11.87 -9.62
C TYR A 431 -12.02 -12.22 -11.10
N ASP A 432 -13.12 -12.18 -11.84
CA ASP A 432 -13.25 -12.62 -13.24
C ASP A 432 -13.34 -11.47 -14.26
N GLY A 433 -13.03 -10.23 -13.83
CA GLY A 433 -13.17 -9.01 -14.64
C GLY A 433 -14.50 -8.28 -14.42
N GLU A 434 -15.47 -8.92 -13.75
CA GLU A 434 -16.80 -8.35 -13.48
C GLU A 434 -17.19 -8.44 -12.00
N LYS A 435 -16.93 -9.59 -11.37
CA LYS A 435 -17.37 -9.89 -10.00
C LYS A 435 -16.39 -10.76 -9.24
N ILE A 436 -16.57 -10.78 -7.93
CA ILE A 436 -15.84 -11.71 -7.05
C ILE A 436 -16.46 -13.11 -7.19
N VAL A 437 -15.61 -14.11 -7.46
CA VAL A 437 -16.05 -15.50 -7.74
C VAL A 437 -15.54 -16.50 -6.69
N ASN A 438 -14.53 -16.15 -5.88
CA ASN A 438 -14.17 -16.98 -4.74
C ASN A 438 -15.06 -16.67 -3.53
N ARG A 439 -14.99 -17.52 -2.50
CA ARG A 439 -15.76 -17.33 -1.26
C ARG A 439 -15.03 -16.42 -0.27
N ALA A 440 -15.74 -15.76 0.60
CA ALA A 440 -15.20 -15.17 1.82
C ALA A 440 -14.48 -16.25 2.65
N GLY A 441 -13.41 -15.87 3.35
CA GLY A 441 -12.55 -16.80 4.06
C GLY A 441 -11.59 -17.60 3.16
N HIS A 442 -11.47 -17.22 1.88
CA HIS A 442 -10.36 -17.70 1.04
C HIS A 442 -9.04 -17.03 1.42
N GLY A 443 -9.08 -15.76 1.82
CA GLY A 443 -7.92 -15.02 2.30
C GLY A 443 -7.29 -15.65 3.54
N ARG A 444 -5.97 -15.47 3.69
CA ARG A 444 -5.18 -15.98 4.82
C ARG A 444 -4.39 -14.87 5.46
N PHE A 445 -4.22 -14.95 6.75
CA PHE A 445 -3.24 -14.12 7.44
C PHE A 445 -1.82 -14.52 7.04
N LEU A 446 -0.99 -13.52 6.77
CA LEU A 446 0.42 -13.68 6.40
C LEU A 446 1.32 -13.21 7.52
N ARG A 447 1.99 -14.16 8.17
CA ARG A 447 3.03 -13.85 9.14
C ARG A 447 4.33 -13.51 8.41
N PRO A 448 5.08 -12.47 8.84
CA PRO A 448 6.39 -12.16 8.25
C PRO A 448 7.42 -13.25 8.53
N HIS A 449 8.25 -13.61 7.55
CA HIS A 449 9.34 -14.57 7.69
C HIS A 449 10.69 -13.83 7.71
N VAL A 450 11.02 -13.21 8.84
CA VAL A 450 12.27 -12.48 9.02
C VAL A 450 13.46 -13.42 8.84
N GLY A 451 14.34 -13.12 7.88
CA GLY A 451 15.55 -13.92 7.59
C GLY A 451 15.43 -14.94 6.45
N ALA A 452 14.24 -15.24 5.94
CA ALA A 452 14.06 -16.17 4.81
C ALA A 452 14.67 -15.66 3.47
N GLY A 453 14.95 -14.36 3.36
CA GLY A 453 15.53 -13.74 2.16
C GLY A 453 17.07 -13.74 2.09
N ARG A 454 17.78 -14.36 3.04
CA ARG A 454 19.26 -14.32 3.09
C ARG A 454 19.99 -15.42 2.30
N THR A 455 19.29 -16.34 1.63
CA THR A 455 19.89 -17.52 0.98
C THR A 455 19.88 -17.51 -0.55
N ALA A 456 19.76 -16.38 -1.22
CA ALA A 456 20.02 -16.33 -2.66
C ALA A 456 20.86 -15.10 -3.04
N ALA A 457 22.07 -15.39 -3.47
CA ALA A 457 23.07 -14.54 -4.11
C ALA A 457 23.75 -13.49 -3.20
N GLY A 458 24.96 -13.85 -2.73
CA GLY A 458 25.98 -12.89 -2.39
C GLY A 458 26.27 -11.95 -3.56
N ARG A 459 25.78 -10.70 -3.43
CA ARG A 459 26.45 -9.52 -3.96
C ARG A 459 26.56 -8.54 -2.80
N PRO A 460 27.74 -7.99 -2.54
CA PRO A 460 27.86 -6.86 -1.62
C PRO A 460 27.13 -5.67 -2.23
N GLN A 461 26.47 -4.94 -1.40
CA GLN A 461 25.80 -3.65 -1.43
C GLN A 461 25.95 -2.79 -2.67
#